data_822cc62107e10902b6abc0bf5d48a629
#
_entry.id   822cc62107e10902b6abc0bf5d48a629
#
_cell.length_a   1.000
_cell.length_b   1.000
_cell.length_c   1.000
_cell.angle_alpha   90.00
_cell.angle_beta   90.00
_cell.angle_gamma   90.00
#
_symmetry.space_group_name_H-M   'P 1'
#
loop_
_entity.id
_entity.type
_entity.pdbx_description
1 polymer ?
#
loop_
_entity_poly.entity_id
_entity_poly.type
_entity_poly.pdbx_seq_one_letter_code
_entity_poly.pdbx_strand_id
1 'polypeptide(L)'
;MTPNAEPLISIIGAGRVGSALAYHFLKSNLTITGIVEKNESRHSFLKNFFPNIAIDSSINSEIISKSRIIFISVQDDRLSGTAKQICDVSIDFSQKVFVHTSGVYSSQILALLKKQGAQIASAHPIFSFVGNDISKASLSGAYFDVEGDMGAIQILTSVFQKAGINPIEVTAEQKLAIHIASVFYSNYFVGLTQMAQEVLRRSKIAEENLWKPFQPLIQSTLQNLSSHPLDEALSGPVKRGDIHTVENHLKFLDTNFPEAISIYSQMANSLIQLTSLSNDQKDKLIEILKKYNKNTSL
;
A
#
# COMPACT_ATOMS: atom_id res chain seq x y z
N MET A 1 13.56 23.24 25.74
CA MET A 1 13.11 21.83 25.79
C MET A 1 14.34 20.94 25.76
N THR A 2 14.43 19.98 26.64
CA THR A 2 15.55 19.01 26.67
C THR A 2 15.61 18.25 25.33
N PRO A 3 16.80 18.09 24.72
CA PRO A 3 16.96 17.46 23.39
C PRO A 3 16.49 16.00 23.29
N ASN A 4 16.06 15.40 24.42
CA ASN A 4 15.72 13.96 24.52
C ASN A 4 14.26 13.66 24.89
N ALA A 5 13.35 14.62 24.88
CA ALA A 5 11.94 14.33 25.16
C ALA A 5 11.32 13.61 23.94
N GLU A 6 10.75 12.43 24.19
CA GLU A 6 10.03 11.68 23.15
C GLU A 6 8.90 12.50 22.53
N PRO A 7 8.76 12.51 21.21
CA PRO A 7 7.70 13.28 20.58
C PRO A 7 6.33 12.66 20.90
N LEU A 8 5.43 13.50 21.40
CA LEU A 8 4.04 13.15 21.64
C LEU A 8 3.29 13.10 20.32
N ILE A 9 2.50 12.06 20.09
CA ILE A 9 1.85 11.76 18.83
C ILE A 9 0.32 11.79 18.99
N SER A 10 -0.40 12.35 18.03
CA SER A 10 -1.84 12.16 17.88
C SER A 10 -2.21 11.67 16.49
N ILE A 11 -3.39 11.05 16.38
CA ILE A 11 -3.90 10.48 15.13
C ILE A 11 -5.25 11.14 14.82
N ILE A 12 -5.40 11.69 13.62
CA ILE A 12 -6.67 12.17 13.07
C ILE A 12 -7.12 11.19 11.99
N GLY A 13 -8.24 10.51 12.22
CA GLY A 13 -8.74 9.41 11.39
C GLY A 13 -8.23 8.06 11.86
N ALA A 14 -9.02 7.34 12.64
CA ALA A 14 -8.70 6.00 13.13
C ALA A 14 -9.33 4.90 12.27
N GLY A 15 -9.20 5.03 10.94
CA GLY A 15 -9.46 3.98 9.98
C GLY A 15 -8.47 2.81 10.13
N ARG A 16 -8.32 1.98 9.10
CA ARG A 16 -7.39 0.83 9.13
C ARG A 16 -5.95 1.27 9.38
N VAL A 17 -5.47 2.27 8.63
CA VAL A 17 -4.09 2.76 8.74
C VAL A 17 -3.86 3.48 10.06
N GLY A 18 -4.70 4.48 10.40
CA GLY A 18 -4.51 5.31 11.59
C GLY A 18 -4.59 4.52 12.90
N SER A 19 -5.54 3.56 13.00
CA SER A 19 -5.63 2.71 14.19
C SER A 19 -4.47 1.71 14.29
N ALA A 20 -4.00 1.16 13.17
CA ALA A 20 -2.83 0.28 13.16
C ALA A 20 -1.54 1.04 13.55
N LEU A 21 -1.35 2.26 13.05
CA LEU A 21 -0.25 3.14 13.46
C LEU A 21 -0.29 3.44 14.96
N ALA A 22 -1.46 3.88 15.48
CA ALA A 22 -1.61 4.17 16.91
C ALA A 22 -1.26 2.96 17.77
N TYR A 23 -1.78 1.78 17.39
CA TYR A 23 -1.52 0.54 18.13
C TYR A 23 -0.05 0.13 18.08
N HIS A 24 0.56 0.20 16.90
CA HIS A 24 1.96 -0.16 16.71
C HIS A 24 2.89 0.79 17.47
N PHE A 25 2.63 2.10 17.45
CA PHE A 25 3.41 3.10 18.21
C PHE A 25 3.31 2.86 19.71
N LEU A 26 2.13 2.58 20.24
CA LEU A 26 1.98 2.22 21.65
C LEU A 26 2.77 0.96 22.04
N LYS A 27 2.73 -0.08 21.19
CA LYS A 27 3.50 -1.31 21.41
C LYS A 27 5.02 -1.06 21.37
N SER A 28 5.44 -0.03 20.66
CA SER A 28 6.84 0.41 20.56
C SER A 28 7.23 1.43 21.65
N ASN A 29 6.42 1.57 22.71
CA ASN A 29 6.60 2.53 23.80
C ASN A 29 6.66 4.01 23.35
N LEU A 30 5.95 4.36 22.28
CA LEU A 30 5.72 5.74 21.88
C LEU A 30 4.42 6.26 22.51
N THR A 31 4.38 7.54 22.87
CA THR A 31 3.25 8.14 23.57
C THR A 31 2.21 8.67 22.58
N ILE A 32 1.00 8.11 22.60
CA ILE A 32 -0.17 8.63 21.89
C ILE A 32 -0.98 9.52 22.86
N THR A 33 -1.15 10.78 22.50
CA THR A 33 -1.86 11.78 23.33
C THR A 33 -3.35 11.82 23.08
N GLY A 34 -3.79 11.41 21.89
CA GLY A 34 -5.21 11.38 21.54
C GLY A 34 -5.45 10.88 20.13
N ILE A 35 -6.68 10.48 19.89
CA ILE A 35 -7.19 10.00 18.61
C ILE A 35 -8.45 10.79 18.26
N VAL A 36 -8.53 11.31 17.05
CA VAL A 36 -9.75 11.91 16.52
C VAL A 36 -10.37 10.94 15.51
N GLU A 37 -11.59 10.47 15.81
CA GLU A 37 -12.37 9.60 14.93
C GLU A 37 -13.79 10.13 14.82
N LYS A 38 -14.15 10.66 13.66
CA LYS A 38 -15.45 11.30 13.41
C LYS A 38 -16.63 10.32 13.53
N ASN A 39 -16.40 9.04 13.22
CA ASN A 39 -17.44 8.03 13.34
C ASN A 39 -17.53 7.52 14.78
N GLU A 40 -18.45 8.08 15.55
CA GLU A 40 -18.66 7.74 16.97
C GLU A 40 -18.99 6.25 17.19
N SER A 41 -19.59 5.57 16.21
CA SER A 41 -19.89 4.14 16.33
C SER A 41 -18.62 3.29 16.46
N ARG A 42 -17.45 3.82 16.07
CA ARG A 42 -16.16 3.17 16.23
C ARG A 42 -15.49 3.43 17.58
N HIS A 43 -15.96 4.40 18.37
CA HIS A 43 -15.31 4.77 19.63
C HIS A 43 -15.26 3.61 20.61
N SER A 44 -16.35 2.86 20.78
CA SER A 44 -16.37 1.67 21.64
C SER A 44 -15.38 0.61 21.21
N PHE A 45 -15.27 0.37 19.90
CA PHE A 45 -14.25 -0.54 19.34
C PHE A 45 -12.83 -0.05 19.62
N LEU A 46 -12.54 1.23 19.37
CA LEU A 46 -11.22 1.81 19.61
C LEU A 46 -10.85 1.78 21.09
N LYS A 47 -11.79 1.99 22.00
CA LYS A 47 -11.57 1.93 23.45
C LYS A 47 -11.07 0.57 23.94
N ASN A 48 -11.41 -0.53 23.25
CA ASN A 48 -10.89 -1.85 23.58
C ASN A 48 -9.37 -1.97 23.36
N PHE A 49 -8.81 -1.20 22.41
CA PHE A 49 -7.38 -1.19 22.10
C PHE A 49 -6.65 -0.02 22.76
N PHE A 50 -7.36 1.06 23.03
CA PHE A 50 -6.84 2.33 23.54
C PHE A 50 -7.58 2.80 24.80
N PRO A 51 -7.66 1.99 25.89
CA PRO A 51 -8.50 2.31 27.04
C PRO A 51 -8.14 3.61 27.74
N ASN A 52 -6.86 4.00 27.71
CA ASN A 52 -6.33 5.18 28.40
C ASN A 52 -6.06 6.37 27.46
N ILE A 53 -6.45 6.26 26.17
CA ILE A 53 -6.26 7.33 25.20
C ILE A 53 -7.56 8.12 25.04
N ALA A 54 -7.46 9.45 25.00
CA ALA A 54 -8.58 10.31 24.65
C ALA A 54 -9.02 10.05 23.20
N ILE A 55 -10.29 9.77 23.00
CA ILE A 55 -10.90 9.61 21.66
C ILE A 55 -12.00 10.65 21.53
N ASP A 56 -11.90 11.51 20.52
CA ASP A 56 -12.84 12.58 20.24
C ASP A 56 -13.44 12.44 18.84
N SER A 57 -14.65 12.93 18.63
CA SER A 57 -15.29 12.97 17.31
C SER A 57 -14.89 14.20 16.49
N SER A 58 -14.28 15.20 17.12
CA SER A 58 -13.89 16.45 16.49
C SER A 58 -12.42 16.81 16.70
N ILE A 59 -11.88 17.56 15.74
CA ILE A 59 -10.54 18.16 15.85
C ILE A 59 -10.64 19.32 16.83
N ASN A 60 -9.83 19.27 17.90
CA ASN A 60 -9.84 20.27 18.94
C ASN A 60 -8.44 20.65 19.40
N SER A 61 -8.33 21.80 20.09
CA SER A 61 -7.05 22.33 20.56
C SER A 61 -6.38 21.44 21.61
N GLU A 62 -7.14 20.71 22.41
CA GLU A 62 -6.61 19.90 23.50
C GLU A 62 -5.72 18.75 22.97
N ILE A 63 -6.19 18.00 21.98
CA ILE A 63 -5.44 16.89 21.38
C ILE A 63 -4.24 17.42 20.60
N ILE A 64 -4.44 18.45 19.75
CA ILE A 64 -3.37 18.93 18.87
C ILE A 64 -2.29 19.68 19.66
N SER A 65 -2.64 20.51 20.65
CA SER A 65 -1.65 21.27 21.41
C SER A 65 -0.68 20.38 22.19
N LYS A 66 -1.17 19.27 22.74
CA LYS A 66 -0.37 18.28 23.46
C LYS A 66 0.61 17.51 22.56
N SER A 67 0.36 17.47 21.26
CA SER A 67 1.13 16.65 20.33
C SER A 67 2.19 17.45 19.59
N ARG A 68 3.35 16.86 19.36
CA ARG A 68 4.36 17.38 18.43
C ARG A 68 4.14 16.84 17.01
N ILE A 69 3.73 15.58 16.87
CA ILE A 69 3.49 14.93 15.58
C ILE A 69 2.00 14.59 15.48
N ILE A 70 1.38 15.02 14.41
CA ILE A 70 -0.04 14.78 14.15
C ILE A 70 -0.15 14.01 12.85
N PHE A 71 -0.50 12.72 12.94
CA PHE A 71 -0.79 11.91 11.76
C PHE A 71 -2.23 12.14 11.29
N ILE A 72 -2.40 12.46 10.01
CA ILE A 72 -3.69 12.64 9.34
C ILE A 72 -3.92 11.42 8.45
N SER A 73 -4.71 10.47 8.93
CA SER A 73 -5.00 9.19 8.27
C SER A 73 -6.48 9.10 7.87
N VAL A 74 -6.95 10.14 7.19
CA VAL A 74 -8.29 10.22 6.62
C VAL A 74 -8.28 9.79 5.14
N GLN A 75 -9.46 9.60 4.54
CA GLN A 75 -9.57 9.36 3.10
C GLN A 75 -8.97 10.53 2.30
N ASP A 76 -8.41 10.24 1.14
CA ASP A 76 -7.67 11.19 0.31
C ASP A 76 -8.47 12.45 -0.05
N ASP A 77 -9.75 12.28 -0.38
CA ASP A 77 -10.69 13.36 -0.67
C ASP A 77 -10.98 14.29 0.52
N ARG A 78 -10.68 13.85 1.73
CA ARG A 78 -10.89 14.61 2.98
C ARG A 78 -9.64 15.33 3.47
N LEU A 79 -8.45 15.04 2.94
CA LEU A 79 -7.18 15.61 3.42
C LEU A 79 -7.18 17.14 3.42
N SER A 80 -7.55 17.77 2.30
CA SER A 80 -7.59 19.23 2.19
C SER A 80 -8.60 19.86 3.16
N GLY A 81 -9.78 19.25 3.30
CA GLY A 81 -10.79 19.72 4.27
C GLY A 81 -10.34 19.57 5.71
N THR A 82 -9.64 18.47 6.04
CA THR A 82 -9.07 18.24 7.37
C THR A 82 -7.98 19.27 7.69
N ALA A 83 -7.10 19.57 6.73
CA ALA A 83 -6.08 20.60 6.90
C ALA A 83 -6.69 21.98 7.20
N LYS A 84 -7.80 22.35 6.52
CA LYS A 84 -8.54 23.59 6.82
C LYS A 84 -9.10 23.59 8.24
N GLN A 85 -9.78 22.51 8.66
CA GLN A 85 -10.33 22.40 10.02
C GLN A 85 -9.23 22.52 11.08
N ILE A 86 -8.03 21.99 10.83
CA ILE A 86 -6.90 22.14 11.74
C ILE A 86 -6.44 23.61 11.81
N CYS A 87 -6.44 24.34 10.68
CA CYS A 87 -6.07 25.77 10.66
C CYS A 87 -7.02 26.65 11.49
N ASP A 88 -8.28 26.21 11.65
CA ASP A 88 -9.31 26.94 12.44
C ASP A 88 -9.12 26.73 13.97
N VAL A 89 -8.22 25.81 14.37
CA VAL A 89 -7.92 25.56 15.77
C VAL A 89 -6.87 26.57 16.28
N SER A 90 -7.20 27.26 17.39
CA SER A 90 -6.30 28.24 18.01
C SER A 90 -5.18 27.57 18.79
N ILE A 91 -4.03 27.33 18.11
CA ILE A 91 -2.83 26.71 18.67
C ILE A 91 -1.55 27.35 18.10
N ASP A 92 -0.42 27.12 18.74
CA ASP A 92 0.89 27.39 18.15
C ASP A 92 1.34 26.26 17.23
N PHE A 93 1.52 26.56 15.96
CA PHE A 93 1.93 25.62 14.91
C PHE A 93 3.46 25.48 14.77
N SER A 94 4.25 26.39 15.35
CA SER A 94 5.69 26.52 15.06
C SER A 94 6.54 25.28 15.40
N GLN A 95 6.07 24.43 16.32
CA GLN A 95 6.77 23.21 16.74
C GLN A 95 6.03 21.92 16.30
N LYS A 96 5.03 22.05 15.46
CA LYS A 96 4.19 20.92 15.01
C LYS A 96 4.70 20.32 13.72
N VAL A 97 4.55 19.01 13.61
CA VAL A 97 4.76 18.24 12.39
C VAL A 97 3.43 17.57 12.01
N PHE A 98 2.87 17.95 10.90
CA PHE A 98 1.67 17.31 10.35
C PHE A 98 2.06 16.35 9.25
N VAL A 99 1.56 15.12 9.34
CA VAL A 99 1.94 14.02 8.45
C VAL A 99 0.69 13.34 7.94
N HIS A 100 0.48 13.30 6.62
CA HIS A 100 -0.59 12.48 6.08
C HIS A 100 -0.08 11.11 5.60
N THR A 101 -1.00 10.14 5.46
CA THR A 101 -0.68 8.76 5.10
C THR A 101 -1.13 8.37 3.69
N SER A 102 -1.53 9.33 2.85
CA SER A 102 -1.89 9.06 1.46
C SER A 102 -0.69 8.59 0.63
N GLY A 103 -0.90 7.60 -0.23
CA GLY A 103 0.09 7.15 -1.21
C GLY A 103 0.14 8.01 -2.49
N VAL A 104 -0.91 8.80 -2.75
CA VAL A 104 -1.06 9.56 -4.00
C VAL A 104 -0.61 11.01 -3.84
N TYR A 105 -1.05 11.68 -2.76
CA TYR A 105 -0.76 13.09 -2.56
C TYR A 105 0.63 13.31 -1.95
N SER A 106 1.28 14.40 -2.38
CA SER A 106 2.49 14.90 -1.71
C SER A 106 2.13 15.69 -0.46
N SER A 107 3.12 15.94 0.40
CA SER A 107 3.00 16.78 1.60
C SER A 107 2.39 18.15 1.31
N GLN A 108 2.51 18.66 0.08
CA GLN A 108 1.98 19.96 -0.33
C GLN A 108 0.45 20.08 -0.18
N ILE A 109 -0.29 18.98 -0.08
CA ILE A 109 -1.72 19.04 0.26
C ILE A 109 -1.97 19.68 1.64
N LEU A 110 -0.95 19.66 2.51
CA LEU A 110 -0.95 20.29 3.83
C LEU A 110 -0.34 21.71 3.85
N ALA A 111 -0.12 22.35 2.68
CA ALA A 111 0.55 23.65 2.58
C ALA A 111 -0.12 24.74 3.44
N LEU A 112 -1.42 24.67 3.71
CA LEU A 112 -2.10 25.61 4.62
C LEU A 112 -1.52 25.57 6.03
N LEU A 113 -1.22 24.37 6.55
CA LEU A 113 -0.60 24.19 7.89
C LEU A 113 0.84 24.72 7.88
N LYS A 114 1.57 24.54 6.79
CA LYS A 114 2.91 25.12 6.63
C LYS A 114 2.88 26.65 6.68
N LYS A 115 1.86 27.28 6.09
CA LYS A 115 1.66 28.76 6.16
C LYS A 115 1.41 29.24 7.58
N GLN A 116 0.91 28.39 8.49
CA GLN A 116 0.75 28.67 9.91
C GLN A 116 2.04 28.44 10.73
N GLY A 117 3.14 28.04 10.08
CA GLY A 117 4.43 27.79 10.73
C GLY A 117 4.73 26.34 11.07
N ALA A 118 3.86 25.39 10.75
CA ALA A 118 4.13 23.98 10.96
C ALA A 118 5.10 23.41 9.90
N GLN A 119 5.74 22.29 10.23
CA GLN A 119 6.38 21.42 9.26
C GLN A 119 5.38 20.39 8.72
N ILE A 120 5.52 20.04 7.46
CA ILE A 120 4.61 19.10 6.79
C ILE A 120 5.37 17.95 6.16
N ALA A 121 4.77 16.77 6.21
CA ALA A 121 5.28 15.57 5.55
C ALA A 121 4.15 14.66 5.07
N SER A 122 4.53 13.72 4.24
CA SER A 122 3.77 12.52 3.90
C SER A 122 4.55 11.30 4.36
N ALA A 123 3.87 10.29 4.88
CA ALA A 123 4.45 9.00 5.25
C ALA A 123 3.46 7.88 4.92
N HIS A 124 3.60 7.29 3.75
CA HIS A 124 2.67 6.26 3.29
C HIS A 124 3.22 4.86 3.58
N PRO A 125 2.45 3.99 4.25
CA PRO A 125 2.86 2.62 4.51
C PRO A 125 2.82 1.77 3.23
N ILE A 126 3.96 1.17 2.86
CA ILE A 126 4.02 0.12 1.84
C ILE A 126 3.60 -1.19 2.49
N PHE A 127 2.30 -1.29 2.80
CA PHE A 127 1.73 -2.38 3.57
C PHE A 127 0.24 -2.60 3.25
N SER A 128 -0.22 -3.85 3.27
CA SER A 128 -1.63 -4.19 3.01
C SER A 128 -2.40 -4.34 4.32
N PHE A 129 -3.34 -3.43 4.56
CA PHE A 129 -4.21 -3.45 5.74
C PHE A 129 -5.52 -4.15 5.44
N VAL A 130 -5.72 -5.35 5.99
CA VAL A 130 -6.92 -6.16 5.78
C VAL A 130 -7.64 -6.41 7.11
N GLY A 131 -8.98 -6.40 7.05
CA GLY A 131 -9.82 -6.67 8.23
C GLY A 131 -9.92 -5.51 9.21
N ASN A 132 -10.55 -5.78 10.37
CA ASN A 132 -10.78 -4.80 11.42
C ASN A 132 -9.98 -5.08 12.70
N ASP A 133 -9.21 -6.17 12.74
CA ASP A 133 -8.40 -6.52 13.91
C ASP A 133 -7.09 -5.76 13.88
N ILE A 134 -7.05 -4.67 14.62
CA ILE A 134 -5.91 -3.76 14.73
C ILE A 134 -4.66 -4.50 15.24
N SER A 135 -4.83 -5.50 16.10
CA SER A 135 -3.72 -6.22 16.74
C SER A 135 -2.93 -7.11 15.77
N LYS A 136 -3.54 -7.47 14.63
CA LYS A 136 -2.89 -8.30 13.61
C LYS A 136 -2.02 -7.51 12.63
N ALA A 137 -2.15 -6.20 12.60
CA ALA A 137 -1.34 -5.34 11.75
C ALA A 137 0.00 -5.02 12.43
N SER A 138 0.95 -5.96 12.41
CA SER A 138 2.32 -5.67 12.83
C SER A 138 3.03 -4.88 11.74
N LEU A 139 3.45 -3.65 12.07
CA LEU A 139 4.24 -2.80 11.17
C LEU A 139 5.76 -2.95 11.40
N SER A 140 6.19 -3.85 12.27
CA SER A 140 7.61 -4.15 12.47
C SER A 140 8.23 -4.67 11.17
N GLY A 141 9.29 -4.02 10.70
CA GLY A 141 9.93 -4.30 9.44
C GLY A 141 9.22 -3.75 8.21
N ALA A 142 8.03 -3.16 8.35
CA ALA A 142 7.34 -2.50 7.24
C ALA A 142 8.13 -1.29 6.73
N TYR A 143 7.97 -0.99 5.44
CA TYR A 143 8.56 0.19 4.83
C TYR A 143 7.52 1.30 4.68
N PHE A 144 7.97 2.55 4.84
CA PHE A 144 7.18 3.75 4.61
C PHE A 144 7.93 4.69 3.67
N ASP A 145 7.29 5.10 2.58
CA ASP A 145 7.81 6.22 1.79
C ASP A 145 7.55 7.53 2.53
N VAL A 146 8.58 8.37 2.67
CA VAL A 146 8.53 9.63 3.42
C VAL A 146 9.03 10.76 2.54
N GLU A 147 8.24 11.85 2.43
CA GLU A 147 8.66 13.09 1.76
C GLU A 147 8.09 14.31 2.51
N GLY A 148 8.69 15.48 2.30
CA GLY A 148 8.24 16.72 2.92
C GLY A 148 9.36 17.64 3.38
N ASP A 149 9.11 18.40 4.43
CA ASP A 149 10.10 19.29 5.04
C ASP A 149 11.21 18.48 5.71
N MET A 150 12.47 18.88 5.51
CA MET A 150 13.64 18.14 6.00
C MET A 150 13.58 17.88 7.52
N GLY A 151 13.17 18.87 8.31
CA GLY A 151 13.04 18.70 9.77
C GLY A 151 11.93 17.72 10.14
N ALA A 152 10.82 17.67 9.38
CA ALA A 152 9.78 16.67 9.57
C ALA A 152 10.28 15.26 9.25
N ILE A 153 11.00 15.09 8.12
CA ILE A 153 11.59 13.81 7.72
C ILE A 153 12.54 13.28 8.81
N GLN A 154 13.43 14.12 9.35
CA GLN A 154 14.37 13.73 10.42
C GLN A 154 13.64 13.24 11.68
N ILE A 155 12.58 13.95 12.09
CA ILE A 155 11.77 13.58 13.26
C ILE A 155 11.05 12.24 13.00
N LEU A 156 10.43 12.09 11.83
CA LEU A 156 9.72 10.86 11.44
C LEU A 156 10.67 9.66 11.36
N THR A 157 11.85 9.84 10.78
CA THR A 157 12.87 8.79 10.69
C THR A 157 13.22 8.25 12.08
N SER A 158 13.45 9.13 13.05
CA SER A 158 13.74 8.73 14.42
C SER A 158 12.57 7.97 15.07
N VAL A 159 11.33 8.44 14.87
CA VAL A 159 10.13 7.79 15.42
C VAL A 159 9.91 6.41 14.77
N PHE A 160 10.05 6.31 13.47
CA PHE A 160 9.86 5.06 12.74
C PHE A 160 10.93 4.03 13.08
N GLN A 161 12.20 4.42 13.16
CA GLN A 161 13.27 3.52 13.59
C GLN A 161 13.03 2.97 15.00
N LYS A 162 12.60 3.83 15.94
CA LYS A 162 12.22 3.39 17.29
C LYS A 162 11.05 2.40 17.26
N ALA A 163 10.11 2.58 16.33
CA ALA A 163 8.97 1.67 16.13
C ALA A 163 9.33 0.42 15.30
N GLY A 164 10.58 0.24 14.87
CA GLY A 164 10.98 -0.88 14.02
C GLY A 164 10.41 -0.78 12.59
N ILE A 165 10.06 0.42 12.14
CA ILE A 165 9.60 0.75 10.78
C ILE A 165 10.79 1.28 9.98
N ASN A 166 10.87 0.94 8.69
CA ASN A 166 11.92 1.35 7.78
C ASN A 166 11.47 2.54 6.90
N PRO A 167 11.88 3.78 7.19
CA PRO A 167 11.56 4.91 6.30
C PRO A 167 12.45 4.91 5.06
N ILE A 168 11.87 5.22 3.91
CA ILE A 168 12.54 5.50 2.64
C ILE A 168 12.24 6.96 2.28
N GLU A 169 13.25 7.80 2.25
CA GLU A 169 13.12 9.17 1.77
C GLU A 169 12.95 9.18 0.25
N VAL A 170 11.93 9.88 -0.23
CA VAL A 170 11.55 9.92 -1.65
C VAL A 170 11.17 11.33 -2.08
N THR A 171 11.17 11.58 -3.38
CA THR A 171 10.54 12.77 -3.96
C THR A 171 9.02 12.55 -4.13
N ALA A 172 8.28 13.64 -4.33
CA ALA A 172 6.84 13.57 -4.62
C ALA A 172 6.52 12.70 -5.87
N GLU A 173 7.39 12.73 -6.88
CA GLU A 173 7.25 11.90 -8.09
C GLU A 173 7.51 10.42 -7.79
N GLN A 174 8.59 10.12 -7.07
CA GLN A 174 8.92 8.75 -6.64
C GLN A 174 7.83 8.14 -5.76
N LYS A 175 7.19 8.94 -4.90
CA LYS A 175 6.06 8.52 -4.08
C LYS A 175 4.92 7.94 -4.92
N LEU A 176 4.50 8.65 -5.98
CA LEU A 176 3.46 8.17 -6.87
C LEU A 176 3.86 6.86 -7.58
N ALA A 177 5.12 6.76 -8.02
CA ALA A 177 5.64 5.55 -8.64
C ALA A 177 5.63 4.35 -7.67
N ILE A 178 6.01 4.56 -6.40
CA ILE A 178 5.94 3.53 -5.36
C ILE A 178 4.49 3.09 -5.12
N HIS A 179 3.56 4.04 -5.06
CA HIS A 179 2.14 3.70 -4.89
C HIS A 179 1.61 2.86 -6.06
N ILE A 180 1.93 3.24 -7.31
CA ILE A 180 1.57 2.44 -8.50
C ILE A 180 2.20 1.04 -8.42
N ALA A 181 3.47 0.93 -8.06
CA ALA A 181 4.13 -0.38 -7.87
C ALA A 181 3.44 -1.21 -6.78
N SER A 182 3.02 -0.58 -5.67
CA SER A 182 2.29 -1.26 -4.60
C SER A 182 0.93 -1.80 -5.07
N VAL A 183 0.25 -1.10 -5.99
CA VAL A 183 -0.98 -1.61 -6.63
C VAL A 183 -0.68 -2.87 -7.43
N PHE A 184 0.42 -2.94 -8.19
CA PHE A 184 0.82 -4.15 -8.91
C PHE A 184 1.13 -5.31 -7.96
N TYR A 185 1.94 -5.06 -6.92
CA TYR A 185 2.38 -6.10 -5.97
C TYR A 185 1.27 -6.59 -5.03
N SER A 186 0.21 -5.85 -4.83
CA SER A 186 -0.87 -6.18 -3.89
C SER A 186 -2.22 -6.31 -4.59
N ASN A 187 -2.81 -5.22 -5.05
CA ASN A 187 -4.18 -5.20 -5.56
C ASN A 187 -4.33 -6.03 -6.84
N TYR A 188 -3.40 -5.88 -7.79
CA TYR A 188 -3.46 -6.65 -9.05
C TYR A 188 -3.07 -8.10 -8.85
N PHE A 189 -2.25 -8.43 -7.85
CA PHE A 189 -2.02 -9.83 -7.49
C PHE A 189 -3.32 -10.51 -7.01
N VAL A 190 -4.16 -9.82 -6.24
CA VAL A 190 -5.50 -10.30 -5.87
C VAL A 190 -6.37 -10.45 -7.13
N GLY A 191 -6.33 -9.47 -8.05
CA GLY A 191 -7.06 -9.54 -9.32
C GLY A 191 -6.64 -10.72 -10.19
N LEU A 192 -5.34 -10.97 -10.33
CA LEU A 192 -4.81 -12.14 -11.04
C LEU A 192 -5.24 -13.46 -10.37
N THR A 193 -5.27 -13.51 -9.06
CA THR A 193 -5.78 -14.67 -8.31
C THR A 193 -7.26 -14.92 -8.60
N GLN A 194 -8.08 -13.86 -8.64
CA GLN A 194 -9.49 -13.97 -9.01
C GLN A 194 -9.65 -14.54 -10.44
N MET A 195 -8.88 -14.05 -11.39
CA MET A 195 -8.94 -14.55 -12.78
C MET A 195 -8.53 -16.03 -12.86
N ALA A 196 -7.47 -16.43 -12.17
CA ALA A 196 -7.05 -17.82 -12.12
C ALA A 196 -8.15 -18.73 -11.54
N GLN A 197 -8.80 -18.31 -10.46
CA GLN A 197 -9.92 -19.04 -9.87
C GLN A 197 -11.12 -19.13 -10.84
N GLU A 198 -11.39 -18.06 -11.59
CA GLU A 198 -12.49 -18.06 -12.56
C GLU A 198 -12.25 -19.06 -13.72
N VAL A 199 -11.02 -19.16 -14.23
CA VAL A 199 -10.62 -20.20 -15.19
C VAL A 199 -10.91 -21.58 -14.63
N LEU A 200 -10.56 -21.83 -13.37
CA LEU A 200 -10.81 -23.12 -12.72
C LEU A 200 -12.30 -23.40 -12.52
N ARG A 201 -13.09 -22.42 -12.09
CA ARG A 201 -14.56 -22.57 -11.92
C ARG A 201 -15.25 -22.92 -13.23
N ARG A 202 -14.93 -22.21 -14.32
CA ARG A 202 -15.49 -22.49 -15.64
C ARG A 202 -15.07 -23.87 -16.15
N SER A 203 -13.94 -24.38 -15.67
CA SER A 203 -13.49 -25.77 -15.90
C SER A 203 -14.11 -26.79 -14.94
N LYS A 204 -15.09 -26.38 -14.10
CA LYS A 204 -15.80 -27.22 -13.12
C LYS A 204 -14.89 -27.84 -12.05
N ILE A 205 -13.79 -27.17 -11.73
CA ILE A 205 -12.95 -27.52 -10.57
C ILE A 205 -13.70 -27.15 -9.28
N ALA A 206 -13.71 -28.05 -8.31
CA ALA A 206 -14.42 -27.86 -7.05
C ALA A 206 -13.86 -26.68 -6.23
N GLU A 207 -14.73 -25.93 -5.52
CA GLU A 207 -14.39 -24.70 -4.80
C GLU A 207 -13.23 -24.88 -3.80
N GLU A 208 -13.14 -26.01 -3.10
CA GLU A 208 -12.06 -26.31 -2.18
C GLU A 208 -10.69 -26.43 -2.84
N ASN A 209 -10.64 -26.63 -4.15
CA ASN A 209 -9.43 -26.78 -4.96
C ASN A 209 -9.04 -25.51 -5.74
N LEU A 210 -9.75 -24.41 -5.57
CA LEU A 210 -9.44 -23.16 -6.28
C LEU A 210 -8.21 -22.43 -5.73
N TRP A 211 -7.90 -22.64 -4.45
CA TRP A 211 -6.82 -21.91 -3.78
C TRP A 211 -5.75 -22.81 -3.16
N LYS A 212 -6.16 -23.77 -2.35
CA LYS A 212 -5.22 -24.59 -1.55
C LYS A 212 -4.11 -25.26 -2.37
N PRO A 213 -4.37 -25.89 -3.53
CA PRO A 213 -3.33 -26.54 -4.32
C PRO A 213 -2.28 -25.55 -4.89
N PHE A 214 -2.65 -24.27 -5.01
CA PHE A 214 -1.78 -23.25 -5.60
C PHE A 214 -0.95 -22.46 -4.56
N GLN A 215 -1.25 -22.60 -3.26
CA GLN A 215 -0.47 -21.94 -2.21
C GLN A 215 1.03 -22.29 -2.26
N PRO A 216 1.45 -23.56 -2.38
CA PRO A 216 2.87 -23.90 -2.51
C PRO A 216 3.53 -23.31 -3.76
N LEU A 217 2.81 -23.25 -4.88
CA LEU A 217 3.30 -22.63 -6.12
C LEU A 217 3.55 -21.12 -5.92
N ILE A 218 2.61 -20.42 -5.28
CA ILE A 218 2.75 -18.99 -5.01
C ILE A 218 3.93 -18.74 -4.05
N GLN A 219 4.03 -19.54 -2.98
CA GLN A 219 5.14 -19.42 -2.02
C GLN A 219 6.51 -19.65 -2.69
N SER A 220 6.63 -20.68 -3.53
CA SER A 220 7.88 -20.94 -4.25
C SER A 220 8.22 -19.82 -5.24
N THR A 221 7.23 -19.22 -5.88
CA THR A 221 7.42 -18.06 -6.77
C THR A 221 7.95 -16.85 -5.99
N LEU A 222 7.35 -16.55 -4.83
CA LEU A 222 7.82 -15.47 -3.96
C LEU A 222 9.26 -15.72 -3.47
N GLN A 223 9.59 -16.97 -3.14
CA GLN A 223 10.95 -17.34 -2.74
C GLN A 223 11.94 -17.14 -3.88
N ASN A 224 11.58 -17.56 -5.10
CA ASN A 224 12.42 -17.37 -6.27
C ASN A 224 12.68 -15.88 -6.55
N LEU A 225 11.65 -15.05 -6.49
CA LEU A 225 11.75 -13.59 -6.63
C LEU A 225 12.61 -12.92 -5.55
N SER A 226 12.69 -13.52 -4.36
CA SER A 226 13.53 -13.01 -3.26
C SER A 226 14.99 -13.42 -3.39
N SER A 227 15.30 -14.49 -4.16
CA SER A 227 16.61 -15.13 -4.20
C SER A 227 17.32 -15.01 -5.55
N HIS A 228 16.60 -14.64 -6.61
CA HIS A 228 17.13 -14.59 -7.98
C HIS A 228 16.69 -13.32 -8.71
N PRO A 229 17.42 -12.86 -9.72
CA PRO A 229 16.96 -11.85 -10.67
C PRO A 229 15.67 -12.29 -11.39
N LEU A 230 14.89 -11.34 -11.92
CA LEU A 230 13.59 -11.62 -12.53
C LEU A 230 13.63 -12.64 -13.67
N ASP A 231 14.66 -12.56 -14.49
CA ASP A 231 14.88 -13.46 -15.63
C ASP A 231 15.19 -14.90 -15.19
N GLU A 232 15.86 -15.11 -14.07
CA GLU A 232 16.14 -16.43 -13.50
C GLU A 232 14.92 -16.95 -12.71
N ALA A 233 14.22 -16.08 -11.97
CA ALA A 233 13.00 -16.43 -11.23
C ALA A 233 11.85 -16.85 -12.14
N LEU A 234 11.82 -16.37 -13.40
CA LEU A 234 10.82 -16.72 -14.38
C LEU A 234 10.94 -18.19 -14.81
N SER A 235 9.80 -18.89 -14.83
CA SER A 235 9.66 -20.26 -15.34
C SER A 235 8.49 -20.35 -16.31
N GLY A 236 8.22 -21.54 -16.85
CA GLY A 236 7.03 -21.81 -17.66
C GLY A 236 7.24 -21.68 -19.17
N PRO A 237 6.14 -21.77 -19.97
CA PRO A 237 6.21 -21.91 -21.43
C PRO A 237 6.79 -20.69 -22.13
N VAL A 238 6.49 -19.48 -21.67
CA VAL A 238 7.06 -18.24 -22.24
C VAL A 238 8.57 -18.21 -22.08
N LYS A 239 9.11 -18.57 -20.90
CA LYS A 239 10.55 -18.64 -20.66
C LYS A 239 11.27 -19.58 -21.63
N ARG A 240 10.65 -20.72 -21.93
CA ARG A 240 11.21 -21.75 -22.81
C ARG A 240 10.94 -21.53 -24.31
N GLY A 241 10.14 -20.52 -24.67
CA GLY A 241 9.71 -20.30 -26.05
C GLY A 241 8.77 -21.39 -26.57
N ASP A 242 7.99 -22.01 -25.69
CA ASP A 242 7.06 -23.09 -26.01
C ASP A 242 5.75 -22.54 -26.63
N ILE A 243 5.83 -22.25 -27.93
CA ILE A 243 4.78 -21.65 -28.72
C ILE A 243 3.51 -22.51 -28.69
N HIS A 244 3.68 -23.84 -28.78
CA HIS A 244 2.54 -24.77 -28.83
C HIS A 244 1.72 -24.72 -27.53
N THR A 245 2.39 -24.72 -26.38
CA THR A 245 1.71 -24.60 -25.09
C THR A 245 1.01 -23.25 -24.96
N VAL A 246 1.65 -22.14 -25.35
CA VAL A 246 1.04 -20.80 -25.32
C VAL A 246 -0.20 -20.75 -26.22
N GLU A 247 -0.12 -21.30 -27.42
CA GLU A 247 -1.27 -21.35 -28.34
C GLU A 247 -2.42 -22.18 -27.78
N ASN A 248 -2.13 -23.33 -27.14
CA ASN A 248 -3.16 -24.13 -26.49
C ASN A 248 -3.84 -23.42 -25.33
N HIS A 249 -3.08 -22.64 -24.54
CA HIS A 249 -3.67 -21.78 -23.49
C HIS A 249 -4.63 -20.75 -24.11
N LEU A 250 -4.21 -20.08 -25.19
CA LEU A 250 -5.03 -19.09 -25.86
C LEU A 250 -6.30 -19.68 -26.48
N LYS A 251 -6.22 -20.85 -27.13
CA LYS A 251 -7.39 -21.60 -27.66
C LYS A 251 -8.36 -21.95 -26.54
N PHE A 252 -7.85 -22.42 -25.42
CA PHE A 252 -8.67 -22.73 -24.24
C PHE A 252 -9.38 -21.50 -23.71
N LEU A 253 -8.65 -20.38 -23.55
CA LEU A 253 -9.20 -19.12 -23.08
C LEU A 253 -10.25 -18.57 -24.06
N ASP A 254 -9.98 -18.60 -25.37
CA ASP A 254 -10.91 -18.11 -26.40
C ASP A 254 -12.27 -18.82 -26.33
N THR A 255 -12.25 -20.09 -26.02
CA THR A 255 -13.47 -20.90 -25.89
C THR A 255 -14.18 -20.73 -24.57
N ASN A 256 -13.44 -20.63 -23.46
CA ASN A 256 -14.00 -20.77 -22.11
C ASN A 256 -13.98 -19.48 -21.30
N PHE A 257 -13.04 -18.55 -21.59
CA PHE A 257 -12.86 -17.30 -20.83
C PHE A 257 -12.21 -16.21 -21.70
N PRO A 258 -12.86 -15.76 -22.79
CA PRO A 258 -12.27 -14.83 -23.74
C PRO A 258 -11.85 -13.49 -23.10
N GLU A 259 -12.51 -13.04 -22.02
CA GLU A 259 -12.17 -11.83 -21.30
C GLU A 259 -10.75 -11.87 -20.68
N ALA A 260 -10.19 -13.05 -20.44
CA ALA A 260 -8.84 -13.20 -19.91
C ALA A 260 -7.74 -13.07 -20.98
N ILE A 261 -8.06 -13.16 -22.28
CA ILE A 261 -7.07 -13.16 -23.36
C ILE A 261 -6.23 -11.88 -23.34
N SER A 262 -6.87 -10.73 -23.16
CA SER A 262 -6.16 -9.44 -23.17
C SER A 262 -5.08 -9.39 -22.09
N ILE A 263 -5.44 -9.70 -20.84
CA ILE A 263 -4.48 -9.67 -19.73
C ILE A 263 -3.43 -10.77 -19.84
N TYR A 264 -3.83 -11.98 -20.27
CA TYR A 264 -2.89 -13.08 -20.53
C TYR A 264 -1.83 -12.67 -21.56
N SER A 265 -2.28 -12.09 -22.68
CA SER A 265 -1.38 -11.66 -23.76
C SER A 265 -0.45 -10.51 -23.33
N GLN A 266 -0.95 -9.54 -22.57
CA GLN A 266 -0.14 -8.43 -22.08
C GLN A 266 0.93 -8.92 -21.07
N MET A 267 0.55 -9.79 -20.14
CA MET A 267 1.50 -10.38 -19.20
C MET A 267 2.55 -11.22 -19.93
N ALA A 268 2.13 -12.10 -20.85
CA ALA A 268 3.04 -12.91 -21.65
C ALA A 268 4.04 -12.04 -22.45
N ASN A 269 3.55 -10.97 -23.08
CA ASN A 269 4.41 -10.02 -23.81
C ASN A 269 5.43 -9.34 -22.91
N SER A 270 5.04 -8.96 -21.70
CA SER A 270 5.94 -8.40 -20.70
C SER A 270 7.02 -9.42 -20.29
N LEU A 271 6.64 -10.68 -20.09
CA LEU A 271 7.57 -11.75 -19.73
C LEU A 271 8.56 -12.11 -20.85
N ILE A 272 8.17 -11.98 -22.14
CA ILE A 272 9.07 -12.19 -23.28
C ILE A 272 10.33 -11.32 -23.18
N GLN A 273 10.23 -10.11 -22.63
CA GLN A 273 11.34 -9.20 -22.47
C GLN A 273 12.39 -9.70 -21.46
N LEU A 274 11.98 -10.56 -20.53
CA LEU A 274 12.87 -11.17 -19.52
C LEU A 274 13.56 -12.44 -20.03
N THR A 275 13.28 -12.88 -21.27
CA THR A 275 13.82 -14.14 -21.81
C THR A 275 15.08 -13.92 -22.63
N SER A 276 15.95 -14.94 -22.65
CA SER A 276 17.10 -15.04 -23.54
C SER A 276 16.79 -15.70 -24.89
N LEU A 277 15.51 -15.77 -25.29
CA LEU A 277 15.08 -16.33 -26.56
C LEU A 277 15.63 -15.54 -27.76
N SER A 278 15.85 -16.21 -28.89
CA SER A 278 16.21 -15.54 -30.14
C SER A 278 15.07 -14.61 -30.61
N ASN A 279 15.41 -13.63 -31.44
CA ASN A 279 14.41 -12.70 -32.00
C ASN A 279 13.31 -13.45 -32.76
N ASP A 280 13.65 -14.48 -33.56
CA ASP A 280 12.68 -15.32 -34.27
C ASP A 280 11.67 -16.00 -33.32
N GLN A 281 12.16 -16.53 -32.19
CA GLN A 281 11.30 -17.13 -31.17
C GLN A 281 10.40 -16.10 -30.49
N LYS A 282 10.93 -14.92 -30.17
CA LYS A 282 10.16 -13.80 -29.58
C LYS A 282 9.07 -13.33 -30.54
N ASP A 283 9.42 -13.14 -31.83
CA ASP A 283 8.47 -12.68 -32.85
C ASP A 283 7.32 -13.67 -33.06
N LYS A 284 7.59 -14.97 -33.09
CA LYS A 284 6.57 -16.02 -33.17
C LYS A 284 5.63 -16.02 -31.96
N LEU A 285 6.14 -15.84 -30.75
CA LEU A 285 5.30 -15.71 -29.56
C LEU A 285 4.42 -14.46 -29.65
N ILE A 286 4.98 -13.32 -30.03
CA ILE A 286 4.25 -12.05 -30.17
C ILE A 286 3.16 -12.17 -31.24
N GLU A 287 3.44 -12.82 -32.35
CA GLU A 287 2.46 -13.03 -33.43
C GLU A 287 1.24 -13.83 -32.93
N ILE A 288 1.46 -14.93 -32.22
CA ILE A 288 0.39 -15.73 -31.65
C ILE A 288 -0.42 -14.92 -30.62
N LEU A 289 0.24 -14.20 -29.70
CA LEU A 289 -0.46 -13.35 -28.74
C LEU A 289 -1.34 -12.29 -29.44
N LYS A 290 -0.84 -11.65 -30.50
CA LYS A 290 -1.59 -10.68 -31.29
C LYS A 290 -2.77 -11.29 -32.04
N LYS A 291 -2.63 -12.52 -32.58
CA LYS A 291 -3.68 -13.22 -33.28
C LYS A 291 -4.95 -13.37 -32.45
N TYR A 292 -4.81 -13.76 -31.19
CA TYR A 292 -5.94 -13.96 -30.26
C TYR A 292 -6.43 -12.66 -29.64
N ASN A 293 -5.56 -11.68 -29.38
CA ASN A 293 -5.96 -10.43 -28.73
C ASN A 293 -6.80 -9.50 -29.63
N LYS A 294 -6.75 -9.66 -30.97
CA LYS A 294 -7.57 -8.88 -31.92
C LYS A 294 -9.07 -9.17 -31.85
N ASN A 295 -9.46 -10.31 -31.25
CA ASN A 295 -10.85 -10.74 -31.17
C ASN A 295 -11.54 -10.27 -29.86
N THR A 296 -10.83 -9.60 -28.97
CA THR A 296 -11.38 -9.04 -27.73
C THR A 296 -11.61 -7.55 -27.91
N SER A 297 -12.79 -7.16 -28.39
CA SER A 297 -13.30 -5.78 -28.19
C SER A 297 -13.68 -5.63 -26.71
N LEU A 298 -12.95 -4.75 -26.01
CA LEU A 298 -13.41 -4.16 -24.75
C LEU A 298 -14.56 -3.20 -25.04
#